data_f8efc33f0a79e0e22f463317b7093fd4
#
_entry.id   f8efc33f0a79e0e22f463317b7093fd4
#
_cell.length_a   1.000
_cell.length_b   1.000
_cell.length_c   1.000
_cell.angle_alpha   90.00
_cell.angle_beta   90.00
_cell.angle_gamma   90.00
#
_symmetry.space_group_name_H-M   'P 1'
#
loop_
_entity.id
_entity.type
_entity.pdbx_description
1 polymer ?
#
loop_
_entity_poly.entity_id
_entity_poly.type
_entity_poly.pdbx_seq_one_letter_code
_entity_poly.pdbx_strand_id
1 'polypeptide(L)'
;VNLERRLWLEAERQALVAEERRLDLVVGVIGALVTTVPLAIGTASGHRVLGLFCALGGLNVALALPSGTRVTRRRWGIVALVGSTTGVALATSVSSSLWLTVLGALAWVAFWCLVRGAGVPAVGVGFVTCAVFIIVAGQPARLSDVPVRILAYLLGGTVALVLGVGMVRPTVGATTPTRIVPSGTLRLLALNAGFARQHAVRASLMVAMATLFYRLLHIPDGYWIPLAVIA
;
A
#
# COMPACT_ATOMS: atom_id res chain seq x y z
N VAL A 1 14.70 -12.51 42.64
CA VAL A 1 13.60 -12.16 41.69
C VAL A 1 12.68 -13.34 41.61
N ASN A 2 11.44 -13.21 42.15
CA ASN A 2 10.47 -14.27 42.37
C ASN A 2 10.16 -15.05 41.07
N LEU A 3 10.24 -16.37 41.15
CA LEU A 3 9.90 -17.31 40.09
C LEU A 3 8.48 -17.04 39.55
N GLU A 4 7.53 -16.72 40.40
CA GLU A 4 6.16 -16.33 40.04
C GLU A 4 6.12 -15.11 39.11
N ARG A 5 6.95 -14.10 39.30
CA ARG A 5 7.00 -12.91 38.45
C ARG A 5 7.53 -13.22 37.03
N ARG A 6 8.47 -14.17 36.95
CA ARG A 6 8.98 -14.63 35.64
C ARG A 6 7.93 -15.42 34.87
N LEU A 7 7.23 -16.32 35.56
CA LEU A 7 6.16 -17.11 34.93
C LEU A 7 5.00 -16.22 34.49
N TRP A 8 4.67 -15.20 35.24
CA TRP A 8 3.65 -14.19 34.85
C TRP A 8 4.07 -13.42 33.59
N LEU A 9 5.30 -12.93 33.54
CA LEU A 9 5.83 -12.21 32.40
C LEU A 9 5.91 -13.09 31.12
N GLU A 10 6.25 -14.36 31.28
CA GLU A 10 6.26 -15.31 30.18
C GLU A 10 4.85 -15.64 29.66
N ALA A 11 3.90 -15.81 30.58
CA ALA A 11 2.49 -16.04 30.21
C ALA A 11 1.89 -14.82 29.49
N GLU A 12 2.17 -13.61 29.97
CA GLU A 12 1.73 -12.37 29.32
C GLU A 12 2.38 -12.20 27.93
N ARG A 13 3.66 -12.51 27.79
CA ARG A 13 4.37 -12.48 26.51
C ARG A 13 3.82 -13.50 25.51
N GLN A 14 3.52 -14.72 25.97
CA GLN A 14 2.91 -15.76 25.15
C GLN A 14 1.50 -15.38 24.71
N ALA A 15 0.69 -14.77 25.59
CA ALA A 15 -0.63 -14.27 25.26
C ALA A 15 -0.58 -13.15 24.18
N LEU A 16 0.37 -12.22 24.31
CA LEU A 16 0.59 -11.15 23.32
C LEU A 16 1.01 -11.72 21.95
N VAL A 17 1.93 -12.69 21.94
CA VAL A 17 2.37 -13.34 20.68
C VAL A 17 1.23 -14.14 20.04
N ALA A 18 0.38 -14.79 20.83
CA ALA A 18 -0.77 -15.54 20.32
C ALA A 18 -1.85 -14.61 19.73
N GLU A 19 -2.05 -13.44 20.37
CA GLU A 19 -2.98 -12.43 19.87
C GLU A 19 -2.47 -11.76 18.59
N GLU A 20 -1.18 -11.48 18.50
CA GLU A 20 -0.51 -10.94 17.31
C GLU A 20 -0.65 -11.91 16.12
N ARG A 21 -0.38 -13.20 16.32
CA ARG A 21 -0.59 -14.26 15.31
C ARG A 21 -2.04 -14.38 14.86
N ARG A 22 -3.00 -14.23 15.77
CA ARG A 22 -4.43 -14.30 15.43
C ARG A 22 -4.87 -13.09 14.58
N LEU A 23 -4.32 -11.92 14.86
CA LEU A 23 -4.57 -10.70 14.08
C LEU A 23 -4.02 -10.83 12.67
N ASP A 24 -2.80 -11.37 12.52
CA ASP A 24 -2.18 -11.61 11.22
C ASP A 24 -2.99 -12.59 10.37
N LEU A 25 -3.54 -13.65 10.97
CA LEU A 25 -4.41 -14.60 10.28
C LEU A 25 -5.70 -13.95 9.79
N VAL A 26 -6.36 -13.13 10.61
CA VAL A 26 -7.60 -12.44 10.21
C VAL A 26 -7.32 -11.48 9.06
N VAL A 27 -6.26 -10.71 9.15
CA VAL A 27 -5.85 -9.79 8.07
C VAL A 27 -5.49 -10.58 6.79
N GLY A 28 -4.78 -11.70 6.94
CA GLY A 28 -4.45 -12.59 5.83
C GLY A 28 -5.69 -13.17 5.14
N VAL A 29 -6.66 -13.65 5.93
CA VAL A 29 -7.94 -14.17 5.40
C VAL A 29 -8.75 -13.09 4.70
N ILE A 30 -8.85 -11.89 5.28
CA ILE A 30 -9.51 -10.75 4.63
C ILE A 30 -8.80 -10.44 3.31
N GLY A 31 -7.47 -10.31 3.33
CA GLY A 31 -6.67 -10.04 2.12
C GLY A 31 -6.89 -11.10 1.04
N ALA A 32 -6.91 -12.38 1.41
CA ALA A 32 -7.18 -13.48 0.50
C ALA A 32 -8.58 -13.39 -0.12
N LEU A 33 -9.61 -13.15 0.71
CA LEU A 33 -11.00 -13.05 0.24
C LEU A 33 -11.21 -11.85 -0.69
N VAL A 34 -10.75 -10.66 -0.30
CA VAL A 34 -10.92 -9.44 -1.11
C VAL A 34 -10.12 -9.46 -2.41
N THR A 35 -9.16 -10.37 -2.53
CA THR A 35 -8.39 -10.59 -3.75
C THR A 35 -9.01 -11.70 -4.61
N THR A 36 -9.26 -12.86 -4.02
CA THR A 36 -9.67 -14.06 -4.76
C THR A 36 -11.10 -13.95 -5.28
N VAL A 37 -12.04 -13.44 -4.48
CA VAL A 37 -13.45 -13.38 -4.85
C VAL A 37 -13.68 -12.46 -6.06
N PRO A 38 -13.21 -11.20 -6.10
CA PRO A 38 -13.39 -10.36 -7.28
C PRO A 38 -12.69 -10.92 -8.52
N LEU A 39 -11.51 -11.53 -8.36
CA LEU A 39 -10.77 -12.12 -9.47
C LEU A 39 -11.53 -13.32 -10.06
N ALA A 40 -12.09 -14.19 -9.21
CA ALA A 40 -12.89 -15.33 -9.62
C ALA A 40 -14.17 -14.88 -10.34
N ILE A 41 -14.91 -13.92 -9.76
CA ILE A 41 -16.12 -13.36 -10.38
C ILE A 41 -15.80 -12.70 -11.72
N GLY A 42 -14.77 -11.85 -11.77
CA GLY A 42 -14.36 -11.17 -13.00
C GLY A 42 -13.93 -12.14 -14.09
N THR A 43 -13.26 -13.23 -13.71
CA THR A 43 -12.86 -14.28 -14.66
C THR A 43 -14.07 -15.08 -15.15
N ALA A 44 -14.97 -15.49 -14.27
CA ALA A 44 -16.16 -16.25 -14.61
C ALA A 44 -17.17 -15.46 -15.46
N SER A 45 -17.28 -14.14 -15.20
CA SER A 45 -18.18 -13.24 -15.95
C SER A 45 -17.59 -12.67 -17.24
N GLY A 46 -16.34 -13.00 -17.58
CA GLY A 46 -15.63 -12.45 -18.74
C GLY A 46 -15.09 -11.02 -18.55
N HIS A 47 -15.29 -10.43 -17.37
CA HIS A 47 -14.84 -9.06 -17.02
C HIS A 47 -13.51 -9.07 -16.25
N ARG A 48 -12.50 -9.75 -16.79
CA ARG A 48 -11.21 -9.99 -16.13
C ARG A 48 -10.53 -8.72 -15.61
N VAL A 49 -10.55 -7.65 -16.40
CA VAL A 49 -9.93 -6.36 -16.01
C VAL A 49 -10.62 -5.77 -14.78
N LEU A 50 -11.95 -5.78 -14.73
CA LEU A 50 -12.69 -5.31 -13.55
C LEU A 50 -12.35 -6.14 -12.30
N GLY A 51 -12.37 -7.47 -12.43
CA GLY A 51 -11.99 -8.39 -11.35
C GLY A 51 -10.57 -8.12 -10.84
N LEU A 52 -9.61 -7.93 -11.76
CA LEU A 52 -8.22 -7.65 -11.43
C LEU A 52 -8.06 -6.33 -10.65
N PHE A 53 -8.67 -5.23 -11.14
CA PHE A 53 -8.56 -3.94 -10.45
C PHE A 53 -9.28 -3.93 -9.11
N CYS A 54 -10.42 -4.61 -9.00
CA CYS A 54 -11.12 -4.79 -7.73
C CYS A 54 -10.26 -5.60 -6.73
N ALA A 55 -9.68 -6.71 -7.17
CA ALA A 55 -8.77 -7.52 -6.38
C ALA A 55 -7.52 -6.74 -5.94
N LEU A 56 -6.94 -5.96 -6.85
CA LEU A 56 -5.77 -5.12 -6.57
C LEU A 56 -6.09 -4.05 -5.52
N GLY A 57 -7.26 -3.40 -5.62
CA GLY A 57 -7.72 -2.43 -4.64
C GLY A 57 -7.92 -3.05 -3.26
N GLY A 58 -8.55 -4.23 -3.21
CA GLY A 58 -8.76 -4.98 -1.98
C GLY A 58 -7.45 -5.38 -1.31
N LEU A 59 -6.55 -6.01 -2.06
CA LEU A 59 -5.24 -6.45 -1.57
C LEU A 59 -4.42 -5.28 -1.01
N ASN A 60 -4.31 -4.21 -1.79
CA ASN A 60 -3.45 -3.09 -1.43
C ASN A 60 -3.93 -2.37 -0.17
N VAL A 61 -5.23 -2.15 -0.04
CA VAL A 61 -5.77 -1.54 1.18
C VAL A 61 -5.61 -2.48 2.38
N ALA A 62 -5.83 -3.80 2.21
CA ALA A 62 -5.62 -4.77 3.28
C ALA A 62 -4.16 -4.77 3.77
N LEU A 63 -3.17 -4.74 2.86
CA LEU A 63 -1.74 -4.68 3.20
C LEU A 63 -1.31 -3.36 3.82
N ALA A 64 -1.97 -2.25 3.46
CA ALA A 64 -1.66 -0.93 3.99
C ALA A 64 -2.25 -0.65 5.38
N LEU A 65 -3.19 -1.49 5.87
CA LEU A 65 -3.83 -1.29 7.16
C LEU A 65 -2.83 -1.50 8.31
N PRO A 66 -2.52 -0.47 9.10
CA PRO A 66 -1.59 -0.60 10.21
C PRO A 66 -2.22 -1.34 11.39
N SER A 67 -1.37 -1.93 12.24
CA SER A 67 -1.76 -2.36 13.57
C SER A 67 -2.19 -1.15 14.42
N GLY A 68 -3.11 -1.32 15.36
CA GLY A 68 -3.49 -0.25 16.28
C GLY A 68 -4.99 -0.02 16.38
N THR A 69 -5.37 1.20 16.79
CA THR A 69 -6.76 1.57 17.06
C THR A 69 -7.60 1.62 15.77
N ARG A 70 -8.92 1.43 15.90
CA ARG A 70 -9.85 1.58 14.76
C ARG A 70 -9.73 2.93 14.06
N VAL A 71 -9.47 4.00 14.83
CA VAL A 71 -9.32 5.37 14.30
C VAL A 71 -8.06 5.46 13.44
N THR A 72 -6.95 4.92 13.91
CA THR A 72 -5.68 4.89 13.18
C THR A 72 -5.81 4.09 11.89
N ARG A 73 -6.38 2.88 11.95
CA ARG A 73 -6.63 2.04 10.76
C ARG A 73 -7.52 2.74 9.74
N ARG A 74 -8.64 3.33 10.18
CA ARG A 74 -9.56 4.05 9.30
C ARG A 74 -8.84 5.19 8.58
N ARG A 75 -8.09 6.02 9.33
CA ARG A 75 -7.37 7.17 8.74
C ARG A 75 -6.34 6.72 7.71
N TRP A 76 -5.46 5.82 8.07
CA TRP A 76 -4.42 5.36 7.15
C TRP A 76 -4.97 4.50 6.02
N GLY A 77 -6.01 3.73 6.25
CA GLY A 77 -6.71 3.01 5.20
C GLY A 77 -7.37 3.94 4.17
N ILE A 78 -7.96 5.06 4.61
CA ILE A 78 -8.47 6.10 3.69
C ILE A 78 -7.32 6.73 2.91
N VAL A 79 -6.21 7.06 3.56
CA VAL A 79 -5.02 7.62 2.88
C VAL A 79 -4.49 6.63 1.83
N ALA A 80 -4.41 5.34 2.18
CA ALA A 80 -3.99 4.30 1.25
C ALA A 80 -4.96 4.17 0.07
N LEU A 81 -6.27 4.14 0.33
CA LEU A 81 -7.29 4.03 -0.71
C LEU A 81 -7.26 5.23 -1.67
N VAL A 82 -7.24 6.44 -1.14
CA VAL A 82 -7.21 7.68 -1.95
C VAL A 82 -5.88 7.77 -2.71
N GLY A 83 -4.76 7.57 -2.03
CA GLY A 83 -3.43 7.62 -2.64
C GLY A 83 -3.28 6.60 -3.77
N SER A 84 -3.63 5.33 -3.51
CA SER A 84 -3.53 4.29 -4.53
C SER A 84 -4.51 4.49 -5.69
N THR A 85 -5.73 4.97 -5.43
CA THR A 85 -6.70 5.30 -6.49
C THR A 85 -6.17 6.43 -7.40
N THR A 86 -5.57 7.46 -6.79
CA THR A 86 -4.88 8.51 -7.55
C THR A 86 -3.72 7.94 -8.37
N GLY A 87 -2.97 6.99 -7.78
CA GLY A 87 -1.93 6.24 -8.48
C GLY A 87 -2.46 5.46 -9.68
N VAL A 88 -3.60 4.76 -9.55
CA VAL A 88 -4.27 4.07 -10.67
C VAL A 88 -4.67 5.05 -11.77
N ALA A 89 -5.28 6.18 -11.41
CA ALA A 89 -5.68 7.20 -12.37
C ALA A 89 -4.50 7.73 -13.16
N LEU A 90 -3.47 8.20 -12.47
CA LEU A 90 -2.25 8.74 -13.07
C LEU A 90 -1.52 7.70 -13.92
N ALA A 91 -1.30 6.51 -13.36
CA ALA A 91 -0.60 5.43 -14.06
C ALA A 91 -1.33 5.02 -15.35
N THR A 92 -2.65 4.88 -15.31
CA THR A 92 -3.45 4.57 -16.51
C THR A 92 -3.33 5.69 -17.54
N SER A 93 -3.39 6.95 -17.11
CA SER A 93 -3.33 8.11 -18.01
C SER A 93 -1.98 8.26 -18.72
N VAL A 94 -0.88 7.89 -18.05
CA VAL A 94 0.48 8.02 -18.61
C VAL A 94 0.99 6.75 -19.28
N SER A 95 0.29 5.62 -19.12
CA SER A 95 0.77 4.28 -19.51
C SER A 95 1.04 4.13 -21.03
N SER A 96 0.37 4.91 -21.88
CA SER A 96 0.56 4.89 -23.32
C SER A 96 1.85 5.56 -23.81
N SER A 97 2.45 6.44 -22.99
CA SER A 97 3.67 7.19 -23.35
C SER A 97 4.85 6.76 -22.51
N LEU A 98 5.98 6.40 -23.17
CA LEU A 98 7.22 6.03 -22.47
C LEU A 98 7.68 7.11 -21.50
N TRP A 99 7.84 8.33 -21.99
CA TRP A 99 8.39 9.44 -21.19
C TRP A 99 7.47 9.87 -20.08
N LEU A 100 6.15 9.92 -20.33
CA LEU A 100 5.19 10.25 -19.28
C LEU A 100 5.15 9.17 -18.20
N THR A 101 5.30 7.90 -18.55
CA THR A 101 5.38 6.80 -17.58
C THR A 101 6.63 6.92 -16.70
N VAL A 102 7.81 7.18 -17.31
CA VAL A 102 9.08 7.33 -16.58
C VAL A 102 9.04 8.55 -15.64
N LEU A 103 8.61 9.69 -16.15
CA LEU A 103 8.48 10.92 -15.33
C LEU A 103 7.41 10.78 -14.25
N GLY A 104 6.29 10.14 -14.57
CA GLY A 104 5.23 9.83 -13.60
C GLY A 104 5.73 8.91 -12.49
N ALA A 105 6.47 7.85 -12.82
CA ALA A 105 7.07 6.95 -11.85
C ALA A 105 8.08 7.68 -10.95
N LEU A 106 8.95 8.50 -11.54
CA LEU A 106 9.91 9.32 -10.80
C LEU A 106 9.21 10.24 -9.80
N ALA A 107 8.24 11.01 -10.27
CA ALA A 107 7.52 11.98 -9.43
C ALA A 107 6.70 11.29 -8.33
N TRP A 108 5.99 10.21 -8.69
CA TRP A 108 5.13 9.46 -7.78
C TRP A 108 5.92 8.79 -6.65
N VAL A 109 7.02 8.11 -7.00
CA VAL A 109 7.89 7.47 -6.02
C VAL A 109 8.59 8.50 -5.15
N ALA A 110 9.10 9.60 -5.72
CA ALA A 110 9.70 10.68 -4.95
C ALA A 110 8.73 11.25 -3.92
N PHE A 111 7.50 11.55 -4.33
CA PHE A 111 6.45 12.06 -3.44
C PHE A 111 6.19 11.11 -2.26
N TRP A 112 5.94 9.83 -2.53
CA TRP A 112 5.64 8.87 -1.48
C TRP A 112 6.85 8.53 -0.60
N CYS A 113 8.06 8.54 -1.14
CA CYS A 113 9.27 8.43 -0.33
C CYS A 113 9.43 9.60 0.65
N LEU A 114 9.03 10.81 0.28
CA LEU A 114 8.99 11.94 1.22
C LEU A 114 7.90 11.77 2.27
N VAL A 115 6.70 11.30 1.88
CA VAL A 115 5.60 11.02 2.83
C VAL A 115 5.97 9.93 3.84
N ARG A 116 6.80 8.95 3.47
CA ARG A 116 7.32 7.91 4.40
C ARG A 116 7.99 8.50 5.65
N GLY A 117 8.56 9.68 5.57
CA GLY A 117 9.12 10.39 6.72
C GLY A 117 8.10 10.76 7.80
N ALA A 118 6.80 10.66 7.52
CA ALA A 118 5.73 10.97 8.47
C ALA A 118 5.46 9.87 9.52
N GLY A 119 6.16 8.72 9.45
CA GLY A 119 6.09 7.66 10.46
C GLY A 119 5.84 6.27 9.90
N VAL A 120 5.88 5.26 10.80
CA VAL A 120 5.80 3.84 10.43
C VAL A 120 4.58 3.48 9.56
N PRO A 121 3.35 3.93 9.85
CA PRO A 121 2.21 3.62 8.99
C PRO A 121 2.34 4.21 7.58
N ALA A 122 3.01 5.36 7.44
CA ALA A 122 3.23 6.00 6.16
C ALA A 122 4.19 5.19 5.26
N VAL A 123 5.06 4.36 5.84
CA VAL A 123 5.97 3.48 5.09
C VAL A 123 5.16 2.43 4.31
N GLY A 124 4.24 1.72 4.98
CA GLY A 124 3.39 0.71 4.34
C GLY A 124 2.50 1.31 3.25
N VAL A 125 1.84 2.44 3.56
CA VAL A 125 1.01 3.16 2.58
C VAL A 125 1.85 3.63 1.38
N GLY A 126 3.02 4.20 1.62
CA GLY A 126 3.91 4.66 0.56
C GLY A 126 4.39 3.52 -0.34
N PHE A 127 4.72 2.35 0.24
CA PHE A 127 5.10 1.17 -0.53
C PHE A 127 3.96 0.71 -1.44
N VAL A 128 2.77 0.51 -0.87
CA VAL A 128 1.60 0.00 -1.59
C VAL A 128 1.18 0.95 -2.72
N THR A 129 1.17 2.26 -2.49
CA THR A 129 0.79 3.25 -3.51
C THR A 129 1.80 3.32 -4.65
N CYS A 130 3.09 3.18 -4.37
CA CYS A 130 4.13 3.08 -5.40
C CYS A 130 4.00 1.78 -6.20
N ALA A 131 3.78 0.65 -5.53
CA ALA A 131 3.61 -0.65 -6.17
C ALA A 131 2.42 -0.65 -7.14
N VAL A 132 1.27 -0.11 -6.72
CA VAL A 132 0.08 0.04 -7.58
C VAL A 132 0.39 0.86 -8.82
N PHE A 133 1.03 2.02 -8.65
CA PHE A 133 1.38 2.87 -9.78
C PHE A 133 2.22 2.09 -10.81
N ILE A 134 3.26 1.39 -10.35
CA ILE A 134 4.17 0.65 -11.22
C ILE A 134 3.46 -0.49 -11.95
N ILE A 135 2.64 -1.28 -11.24
CA ILE A 135 1.89 -2.39 -11.81
C ILE A 135 0.93 -1.87 -12.89
N VAL A 136 0.18 -0.82 -12.59
CA VAL A 136 -0.82 -0.26 -13.50
C VAL A 136 -0.15 0.43 -14.70
N ALA A 137 0.93 1.16 -14.48
CA ALA A 137 1.71 1.79 -15.55
C ALA A 137 2.35 0.76 -16.49
N GLY A 138 2.63 -0.45 -16.01
CA GLY A 138 3.10 -1.58 -16.82
C GLY A 138 2.02 -2.17 -17.74
N GLN A 139 0.74 -1.82 -17.55
CA GLN A 139 -0.39 -2.31 -18.33
C GLN A 139 -0.95 -1.19 -19.20
N PRO A 140 -0.45 -1.00 -20.43
CA PRO A 140 -0.92 0.06 -21.33
C PRO A 140 -2.44 0.02 -21.51
N ALA A 141 -3.06 1.19 -21.46
CA ALA A 141 -4.50 1.32 -21.54
C ALA A 141 -4.87 2.63 -22.23
N ARG A 142 -6.13 2.70 -22.66
CA ARG A 142 -6.70 3.93 -23.23
C ARG A 142 -7.19 4.84 -22.10
N LEU A 143 -7.25 6.13 -22.36
CA LEU A 143 -7.81 7.10 -21.41
C LEU A 143 -9.28 6.81 -21.05
N SER A 144 -10.03 6.20 -21.98
CA SER A 144 -11.41 5.73 -21.74
C SER A 144 -11.52 4.67 -20.63
N ASP A 145 -10.43 3.96 -20.34
CA ASP A 145 -10.44 2.90 -19.34
C ASP A 145 -10.23 3.43 -17.90
N VAL A 146 -9.80 4.68 -17.76
CA VAL A 146 -9.50 5.31 -16.46
C VAL A 146 -10.69 5.23 -15.50
N PRO A 147 -11.92 5.67 -15.86
CA PRO A 147 -13.05 5.62 -14.93
C PRO A 147 -13.38 4.21 -14.45
N VAL A 148 -13.34 3.25 -15.37
CA VAL A 148 -13.66 1.85 -15.07
C VAL A 148 -12.65 1.24 -14.11
N ARG A 149 -11.35 1.48 -14.34
CA ARG A 149 -10.27 1.02 -13.47
C ARG A 149 -10.35 1.65 -12.08
N ILE A 150 -10.63 2.96 -12.00
CA ILE A 150 -10.82 3.68 -10.74
C ILE A 150 -11.99 3.10 -9.94
N LEU A 151 -13.16 2.94 -10.57
CA LEU A 151 -14.36 2.44 -9.90
C LEU A 151 -14.16 1.01 -9.40
N ALA A 152 -13.57 0.14 -10.20
CA ALA A 152 -13.27 -1.22 -9.78
C ALA A 152 -12.28 -1.24 -8.60
N TYR A 153 -11.22 -0.44 -8.66
CA TYR A 153 -10.24 -0.32 -7.59
C TYR A 153 -10.84 0.22 -6.29
N LEU A 154 -11.65 1.28 -6.37
CA LEU A 154 -12.37 1.85 -5.23
C LEU A 154 -13.31 0.85 -4.60
N LEU A 155 -14.05 0.08 -5.39
CA LEU A 155 -14.95 -0.95 -4.88
C LEU A 155 -14.21 -1.96 -4.01
N GLY A 156 -13.15 -2.58 -4.55
CA GLY A 156 -12.36 -3.56 -3.82
C GLY A 156 -11.68 -2.98 -2.58
N GLY A 157 -11.07 -1.81 -2.73
CA GLY A 157 -10.39 -1.13 -1.64
C GLY A 157 -11.35 -0.69 -0.52
N THR A 158 -12.57 -0.25 -0.86
CA THR A 158 -13.60 0.10 0.12
C THR A 158 -14.07 -1.12 0.89
N VAL A 159 -14.30 -2.24 0.21
CA VAL A 159 -14.66 -3.51 0.87
C VAL A 159 -13.56 -3.93 1.85
N ALA A 160 -12.30 -3.90 1.42
CA ALA A 160 -11.16 -4.22 2.30
C ALA A 160 -11.05 -3.29 3.50
N LEU A 161 -11.27 -1.99 3.29
CA LEU A 161 -11.26 -0.99 4.36
C LEU A 161 -12.36 -1.26 5.39
N VAL A 162 -13.58 -1.51 4.94
CA VAL A 162 -14.72 -1.80 5.82
C VAL A 162 -14.49 -3.06 6.63
N LEU A 163 -14.05 -4.15 5.97
CA LEU A 163 -13.76 -5.42 6.63
C LEU A 163 -12.57 -5.28 7.60
N GLY A 164 -11.49 -4.64 7.18
CA GLY A 164 -10.29 -4.47 7.99
C GLY A 164 -10.48 -3.57 9.22
N VAL A 165 -11.33 -2.54 9.11
CA VAL A 165 -11.67 -1.67 10.26
C VAL A 165 -12.73 -2.30 11.17
N GLY A 166 -13.70 -3.05 10.57
CA GLY A 166 -14.84 -3.62 11.30
C GLY A 166 -14.51 -4.92 12.02
N MET A 167 -13.85 -5.87 11.34
CA MET A 167 -13.64 -7.23 11.83
C MET A 167 -12.37 -7.40 12.67
N VAL A 168 -11.34 -6.59 12.42
CA VAL A 168 -10.10 -6.68 13.21
C VAL A 168 -10.27 -5.94 14.52
N ARG A 169 -10.27 -6.67 15.64
CA ARG A 169 -10.36 -6.10 16.99
C ARG A 169 -9.13 -5.22 17.28
N PRO A 170 -9.30 -4.09 17.98
CA PRO A 170 -8.15 -3.30 18.41
C PRO A 170 -7.28 -4.13 19.36
N THR A 171 -5.97 -4.08 19.17
CA THR A 171 -5.01 -4.75 20.05
C THR A 171 -5.10 -4.10 21.42
N VAL A 172 -5.47 -4.87 22.44
CA VAL A 172 -5.47 -4.43 23.84
C VAL A 172 -4.01 -4.25 24.25
N GLY A 173 -3.58 -3.03 24.48
CA GLY A 173 -2.18 -2.72 24.82
C GLY A 173 -1.46 -1.81 23.81
N ALA A 174 -2.04 -1.51 22.66
CA ALA A 174 -1.54 -0.45 21.78
C ALA A 174 -1.79 0.92 22.42
N THR A 175 -1.12 1.17 23.55
CA THR A 175 -1.29 2.35 24.41
C THR A 175 -0.67 3.63 23.86
N THR A 176 -0.07 3.59 22.70
CA THR A 176 0.39 4.82 22.06
C THR A 176 -0.44 5.09 20.81
N PRO A 177 -1.39 6.03 20.87
CA PRO A 177 -1.79 6.67 19.64
C PRO A 177 -0.50 7.24 19.06
N THR A 178 -0.07 6.71 17.91
CA THR A 178 0.96 7.39 17.12
C THR A 178 0.35 8.76 16.85
N ARG A 179 0.75 9.72 17.71
CA ARG A 179 0.22 11.07 17.69
C ARG A 179 0.65 11.63 16.36
N ILE A 180 -0.24 11.62 15.39
CA ILE A 180 -0.05 12.45 14.21
C ILE A 180 -0.10 13.87 14.77
N VAL A 181 1.07 14.35 15.17
CA VAL A 181 1.23 15.73 15.63
C VAL A 181 1.27 16.56 14.36
N PRO A 182 0.18 17.26 13.99
CA PRO A 182 0.13 18.01 12.74
C PRO A 182 1.27 19.05 12.65
N SER A 183 1.66 19.61 13.80
CA SER A 183 2.77 20.56 13.91
C SER A 183 4.15 19.91 14.04
N GLY A 184 4.22 18.64 14.51
CA GLY A 184 5.48 17.89 14.61
C GLY A 184 5.88 17.20 13.32
N THR A 185 4.93 16.84 12.46
CA THR A 185 5.20 16.14 11.20
C THR A 185 6.05 16.99 10.27
N LEU A 186 5.73 18.26 10.12
CA LEU A 186 6.56 19.19 9.31
C LEU A 186 7.94 19.41 9.92
N ARG A 187 8.05 19.43 11.25
CA ARG A 187 9.33 19.58 11.95
C ARG A 187 10.18 18.30 11.89
N LEU A 188 9.56 17.12 11.98
CA LEU A 188 10.23 15.83 11.79
C LEU A 188 10.65 15.63 10.31
N LEU A 189 9.83 16.04 9.36
CA LEU A 189 10.19 16.09 7.95
C LEU A 189 11.38 17.06 7.72
N ALA A 190 11.42 18.19 8.43
CA ALA A 190 12.53 19.15 8.35
C ALA A 190 13.81 18.62 9.01
N LEU A 191 13.73 17.93 10.16
CA LEU A 191 14.89 17.40 10.89
C LEU A 191 15.52 16.19 10.19
N ASN A 192 14.72 15.34 9.55
CA ASN A 192 15.18 14.20 8.76
C ASN A 192 15.24 14.48 7.25
N ALA A 193 15.07 15.74 6.85
CA ALA A 193 14.94 16.15 5.46
C ALA A 193 16.15 15.72 4.60
N GLY A 194 17.34 15.71 5.15
CA GLY A 194 18.55 15.33 4.42
C GLY A 194 18.53 13.86 4.01
N PHE A 195 18.31 12.95 4.96
CA PHE A 195 18.28 11.51 4.70
C PHE A 195 17.07 11.10 3.86
N ALA A 196 15.87 11.58 4.24
CA ALA A 196 14.63 11.29 3.50
C ALA A 196 14.71 11.79 2.06
N ARG A 197 15.28 12.99 1.83
CA ARG A 197 15.49 13.54 0.50
C ARG A 197 16.49 12.71 -0.32
N GLN A 198 17.62 12.33 0.25
CA GLN A 198 18.60 11.49 -0.45
C GLN A 198 18.00 10.12 -0.82
N HIS A 199 17.26 9.51 0.11
CA HIS A 199 16.58 8.25 -0.15
C HIS A 199 15.51 8.40 -1.25
N ALA A 200 14.69 9.46 -1.19
CA ALA A 200 13.67 9.74 -2.20
C ALA A 200 14.29 9.91 -3.60
N VAL A 201 15.37 10.67 -3.71
CA VAL A 201 16.07 10.88 -4.99
C VAL A 201 16.64 9.55 -5.50
N ARG A 202 17.33 8.77 -4.66
CA ARG A 202 17.89 7.48 -5.07
C ARG A 202 16.81 6.50 -5.51
N ALA A 203 15.78 6.28 -4.68
CA ALA A 203 14.71 5.34 -4.98
C ALA A 203 13.94 5.74 -6.25
N SER A 204 13.58 7.02 -6.39
CA SER A 204 12.84 7.47 -7.57
C SER A 204 13.66 7.38 -8.86
N LEU A 205 14.96 7.71 -8.81
CA LEU A 205 15.85 7.53 -9.97
C LEU A 205 16.01 6.06 -10.35
N MET A 206 16.21 5.16 -9.38
CA MET A 206 16.34 3.73 -9.65
C MET A 206 15.06 3.16 -10.27
N VAL A 207 13.88 3.54 -9.75
CA VAL A 207 12.59 3.11 -10.31
C VAL A 207 12.39 3.69 -11.72
N ALA A 208 12.71 4.95 -11.94
CA ALA A 208 12.60 5.58 -13.26
C ALA A 208 13.51 4.91 -14.28
N MET A 209 14.76 4.63 -13.90
CA MET A 209 15.73 3.89 -14.75
C MET A 209 15.24 2.49 -15.04
N ALA A 210 14.77 1.75 -14.04
CA ALA A 210 14.22 0.42 -14.22
C ALA A 210 12.99 0.42 -15.13
N THR A 211 12.13 1.44 -15.00
CA THR A 211 10.95 1.64 -15.85
C THR A 211 11.37 1.93 -17.30
N LEU A 212 12.33 2.82 -17.49
CA LEU A 212 12.89 3.12 -18.81
C LEU A 212 13.47 1.87 -19.46
N PHE A 213 14.25 1.12 -18.71
CA PHE A 213 14.97 -0.06 -19.19
C PHE A 213 14.00 -1.15 -19.68
N TYR A 214 13.02 -1.57 -18.87
CA TYR A 214 12.09 -2.62 -19.30
C TYR A 214 11.21 -2.19 -20.47
N ARG A 215 10.86 -0.91 -20.54
CA ARG A 215 10.06 -0.36 -21.63
C ARG A 215 10.83 -0.28 -22.93
N LEU A 216 12.09 0.14 -22.90
CA LEU A 216 12.96 0.19 -24.09
C LEU A 216 13.26 -1.19 -24.64
N LEU A 217 13.51 -2.16 -23.76
CA LEU A 217 13.80 -3.54 -24.15
C LEU A 217 12.54 -4.37 -24.46
N HIS A 218 11.34 -3.78 -24.35
CA HIS A 218 10.06 -4.45 -24.58
C HIS A 218 9.93 -5.77 -23.80
N ILE A 219 10.46 -5.82 -22.56
CA ILE A 219 10.42 -7.01 -21.71
C ILE A 219 8.97 -7.29 -21.32
N PRO A 220 8.39 -8.45 -21.70
CA PRO A 220 7.05 -8.83 -21.27
C PRO A 220 6.99 -8.86 -19.75
N ASP A 221 5.91 -8.30 -19.18
CA ASP A 221 5.71 -8.21 -17.72
C ASP A 221 6.86 -7.53 -16.94
N GLY A 222 7.71 -6.75 -17.62
CA GLY A 222 8.90 -6.12 -17.06
C GLY A 222 8.65 -5.13 -15.91
N TYR A 223 7.38 -4.79 -15.60
CA TYR A 223 7.01 -3.97 -14.44
C TYR A 223 7.42 -4.59 -13.09
N TRP A 224 7.75 -5.89 -13.05
CA TRP A 224 8.33 -6.50 -11.86
C TRP A 224 9.72 -5.96 -11.51
N ILE A 225 10.48 -5.47 -12.50
CA ILE A 225 11.83 -4.94 -12.29
C ILE A 225 11.78 -3.68 -11.39
N PRO A 226 11.05 -2.59 -11.75
CA PRO A 226 10.95 -1.45 -10.87
C PRO A 226 10.21 -1.75 -9.56
N LEU A 227 9.31 -2.75 -9.53
CA LEU A 227 8.67 -3.19 -8.31
C LEU A 227 9.67 -3.80 -7.32
N ALA A 228 10.58 -4.64 -7.78
CA ALA A 228 11.66 -5.21 -6.95
C ALA A 228 12.64 -4.16 -6.41
N VAL A 229 12.76 -3.01 -7.08
CA VAL A 229 13.62 -1.91 -6.61
C VAL A 229 13.05 -1.20 -5.39
N ILE A 230 11.72 -1.14 -5.24
CA ILE A 230 11.07 -0.47 -4.10
C ILE A 230 10.76 -1.41 -2.93
N ALA A 231 10.80 -2.74 -3.15
CA ALA A 231 10.60 -3.76 -2.12
C ALA A 231 11.81 -3.88 -1.19
#